data_83073b3d61ce42b39d65f1b4c32b0704
#
_entry.id   83073b3d61ce42b39d65f1b4c32b0704
#
_cell.length_a   1.000
_cell.length_b   1.000
_cell.length_c   1.000
_cell.angle_alpha   90.00
_cell.angle_beta   90.00
_cell.angle_gamma   90.00
#
_symmetry.space_group_name_H-M   'P 1'
#
loop_
_entity.id
_entity.type
_entity.pdbx_description
1 polymer ?
#
loop_
_entity_poly.entity_id
_entity_poly.type
_entity_poly.pdbx_seq_one_letter_code
_entity_poly.pdbx_strand_id
1 'polypeptide(L)'
;MTIDRARELDAADPLAPYRDRFALPADTIYLDGNSLGCLPKDTPARIAEVVAEEWGRDLIGSWNTADWIVMPQRIGGKIAPLIGAAPHEVIVCDSVSVNLFKLIAAALQMQPGRKTVLSEPGNFPTDLYMIEGLEKQGLAKRRLAPREQLACALDEDVALLLLTHAHYKTGEVFDMAAMTRAAHEAGALVLWDLSHSGGALPVDLGGCGADFAVGCGYKYFNGGPGAPAYAFVAERHLQSARQPLTGWFGHAAPFAFSDDYEPAPGIDRLQCGTPPILGLAALEVGVDLIGEIGVERLHAKSQALSEFLRQCLGERGVTLDLVSPADPAQRGSQLSFRHAEAYAICQALIARGVIGDFRDPDILRFGFAPAYLRFEDMAEAARHLAEVLESGEWQRDEFRERAAVT
;
A
#
# COMPACT_ATOMS: atom_id res chain seq x y z
N MET A 1 -34.03 -11.61 0.66
CA MET A 1 -33.64 -10.96 -0.63
C MET A 1 -32.14 -10.65 -0.70
N THR A 2 -31.56 -9.95 0.26
CA THR A 2 -30.14 -9.57 0.19
C THR A 2 -29.15 -10.75 0.16
N ILE A 3 -29.38 -11.78 0.99
CA ILE A 3 -28.46 -12.94 1.03
C ILE A 3 -28.58 -13.83 -0.22
N ASP A 4 -29.76 -14.00 -0.78
CA ASP A 4 -29.94 -14.77 -2.02
C ASP A 4 -29.28 -14.08 -3.19
N ARG A 5 -29.36 -12.73 -3.24
CA ARG A 5 -28.68 -11.94 -4.23
C ARG A 5 -27.15 -12.01 -4.08
N ALA A 6 -26.64 -12.01 -2.84
CA ALA A 6 -25.20 -12.20 -2.57
C ALA A 6 -24.70 -13.54 -3.13
N ARG A 7 -25.45 -14.63 -2.87
CA ARG A 7 -25.12 -15.97 -3.38
C ARG A 7 -25.14 -16.06 -4.91
N GLU A 8 -26.10 -15.40 -5.56
CA GLU A 8 -26.12 -15.31 -7.02
C GLU A 8 -24.87 -14.59 -7.57
N LEU A 9 -24.45 -13.50 -6.93
CA LEU A 9 -23.26 -12.75 -7.31
C LEU A 9 -21.99 -13.57 -7.06
N ASP A 10 -21.88 -14.27 -5.93
CA ASP A 10 -20.76 -15.15 -5.62
C ASP A 10 -20.66 -16.33 -6.59
N ALA A 11 -21.79 -16.91 -6.99
CA ALA A 11 -21.84 -17.99 -7.98
C ALA A 11 -21.40 -17.53 -9.39
N ALA A 12 -21.55 -16.24 -9.69
CA ALA A 12 -21.14 -15.63 -10.95
C ALA A 12 -19.72 -15.01 -10.89
N ASP A 13 -19.08 -15.00 -9.72
CA ASP A 13 -17.80 -14.33 -9.50
C ASP A 13 -16.61 -15.14 -10.10
N PRO A 14 -15.93 -14.61 -11.13
CA PRO A 14 -14.78 -15.28 -11.71
C PRO A 14 -13.56 -15.34 -10.78
N LEU A 15 -13.56 -14.58 -9.67
CA LEU A 15 -12.50 -14.59 -8.67
C LEU A 15 -12.81 -15.53 -7.49
N ALA A 16 -13.97 -16.14 -7.41
CA ALA A 16 -14.36 -17.04 -6.33
C ALA A 16 -13.32 -18.14 -6.01
N PRO A 17 -12.68 -18.81 -7.00
CA PRO A 17 -11.70 -19.85 -6.73
C PRO A 17 -10.44 -19.36 -6.00
N TYR A 18 -10.10 -18.07 -6.11
CA TYR A 18 -8.91 -17.52 -5.47
C TYR A 18 -9.03 -17.42 -3.94
N ARG A 19 -10.25 -17.38 -3.39
CA ARG A 19 -10.45 -17.42 -1.94
C ARG A 19 -9.75 -18.62 -1.30
N ASP A 20 -9.76 -19.77 -1.96
CA ASP A 20 -9.15 -21.01 -1.48
C ASP A 20 -7.62 -20.96 -1.47
N ARG A 21 -7.01 -19.96 -2.09
CA ARG A 21 -5.57 -19.73 -2.05
C ARG A 21 -5.13 -18.98 -0.78
N PHE A 22 -6.07 -18.54 0.06
CA PHE A 22 -5.79 -17.82 1.31
C PHE A 22 -6.18 -18.64 2.55
N ALA A 23 -5.40 -18.48 3.62
CA ALA A 23 -5.64 -19.09 4.93
C ALA A 23 -6.46 -18.14 5.82
N LEU A 24 -7.77 -18.05 5.52
CA LEU A 24 -8.70 -17.28 6.34
C LEU A 24 -9.17 -18.13 7.53
N PRO A 25 -9.22 -17.58 8.77
CA PRO A 25 -9.86 -18.26 9.89
C PRO A 25 -11.34 -18.51 9.59
N ALA A 26 -11.87 -19.62 10.13
CA ALA A 26 -13.31 -19.90 10.04
C ALA A 26 -14.11 -18.77 10.70
N ASP A 27 -15.31 -18.53 10.21
CA ASP A 27 -16.26 -17.53 10.76
C ASP A 27 -15.70 -16.11 10.85
N THR A 28 -14.71 -15.77 9.99
CA THR A 28 -14.10 -14.45 9.94
C THR A 28 -14.42 -13.76 8.60
N ILE A 29 -14.94 -12.54 8.69
CA ILE A 29 -15.05 -11.60 7.57
C ILE A 29 -13.94 -10.56 7.72
N TYR A 30 -12.88 -10.71 6.92
CA TYR A 30 -11.67 -9.90 7.05
C TYR A 30 -11.71 -8.67 6.13
N LEU A 31 -12.13 -7.54 6.67
CA LEU A 31 -12.26 -6.24 5.98
C LEU A 31 -11.13 -5.26 6.36
N ASP A 32 -9.93 -5.78 6.64
CA ASP A 32 -8.75 -4.98 6.97
C ASP A 32 -7.50 -5.39 6.15
N GLY A 33 -7.72 -5.94 4.95
CA GLY A 33 -6.63 -6.27 4.03
C GLY A 33 -5.83 -5.07 3.53
N ASN A 34 -6.35 -3.87 3.72
CA ASN A 34 -5.67 -2.60 3.46
C ASN A 34 -4.73 -2.17 4.62
N SER A 35 -4.73 -2.88 5.75
CA SER A 35 -3.75 -2.71 6.85
C SER A 35 -2.75 -3.85 6.88
N LEU A 36 -3.21 -5.09 6.76
CA LEU A 36 -2.38 -6.28 6.60
C LEU A 36 -3.05 -7.26 5.64
N GLY A 37 -2.34 -7.69 4.60
CA GLY A 37 -2.82 -8.70 3.67
C GLY A 37 -2.99 -10.07 4.34
N CYS A 38 -3.97 -10.85 3.87
CA CYS A 38 -4.22 -12.20 4.35
C CYS A 38 -3.10 -13.16 3.91
N LEU A 39 -2.83 -14.20 4.70
CA LEU A 39 -1.79 -15.19 4.41
C LEU A 39 -2.13 -16.03 3.17
N PRO A 40 -1.33 -16.01 2.10
CA PRO A 40 -1.43 -16.99 1.03
C PRO A 40 -1.02 -18.38 1.53
N LYS A 41 -1.78 -19.42 1.16
CA LYS A 41 -1.53 -20.81 1.65
C LYS A 41 -0.17 -21.38 1.24
N ASP A 42 0.41 -20.87 0.16
CA ASP A 42 1.71 -21.35 -0.33
C ASP A 42 2.89 -20.73 0.45
N THR A 43 2.68 -19.61 1.15
CA THR A 43 3.73 -18.89 1.88
C THR A 43 4.43 -19.75 2.95
N PRO A 44 3.73 -20.50 3.81
CA PRO A 44 4.40 -21.33 4.84
C PRO A 44 5.35 -22.38 4.23
N ALA A 45 4.95 -23.02 3.13
CA ALA A 45 5.79 -24.01 2.46
C ALA A 45 7.04 -23.34 1.85
N ARG A 46 6.89 -22.19 1.18
CA ARG A 46 8.02 -21.43 0.63
C ARG A 46 9.00 -20.96 1.71
N ILE A 47 8.51 -20.47 2.85
CA ILE A 47 9.38 -20.07 3.96
C ILE A 47 10.08 -21.27 4.59
N ALA A 48 9.38 -22.41 4.74
CA ALA A 48 9.99 -23.64 5.24
C ALA A 48 11.13 -24.13 4.31
N GLU A 49 10.97 -24.05 2.99
CA GLU A 49 12.00 -24.35 1.99
C GLU A 49 13.21 -23.41 2.15
N VAL A 50 13.00 -22.10 2.24
CA VAL A 50 14.10 -21.13 2.46
C VAL A 50 14.88 -21.47 3.72
N VAL A 51 14.18 -21.79 4.82
CA VAL A 51 14.83 -22.08 6.09
C VAL A 51 15.57 -23.41 6.08
N ALA A 52 14.94 -24.49 5.57
CA ALA A 52 15.51 -25.83 5.67
C ALA A 52 16.56 -26.10 4.59
N GLU A 53 16.28 -25.70 3.35
CA GLU A 53 17.09 -26.04 2.21
C GLU A 53 18.10 -24.94 1.87
N GLU A 54 17.61 -23.73 1.57
CA GLU A 54 18.46 -22.66 1.12
C GLU A 54 19.40 -22.21 2.25
N TRP A 55 18.87 -21.88 3.42
CA TRP A 55 19.67 -21.46 4.56
C TRP A 55 20.30 -22.65 5.30
N GLY A 56 19.50 -23.66 5.64
CA GLY A 56 19.94 -24.75 6.51
C GLY A 56 20.94 -25.71 5.86
N ARG A 57 20.73 -26.05 4.57
CA ARG A 57 21.61 -26.95 3.82
C ARG A 57 22.69 -26.21 3.03
N ASP A 58 22.27 -25.21 2.22
CA ASP A 58 23.14 -24.59 1.21
C ASP A 58 23.95 -23.40 1.76
N LEU A 59 23.57 -22.88 2.96
CA LEU A 59 24.30 -21.85 3.72
C LEU A 59 24.61 -20.62 2.87
N ILE A 60 25.88 -20.16 2.85
CA ILE A 60 26.32 -19.00 2.08
C ILE A 60 26.19 -19.19 0.56
N GLY A 61 26.17 -20.44 0.11
CA GLY A 61 26.02 -20.79 -1.31
C GLY A 61 24.71 -20.28 -1.92
N SER A 62 23.67 -20.13 -1.10
CA SER A 62 22.32 -19.71 -1.54
C SER A 62 22.26 -18.32 -2.16
N TRP A 63 23.24 -17.49 -1.92
CA TRP A 63 23.37 -16.23 -2.66
C TRP A 63 23.37 -16.43 -4.17
N ASN A 64 23.99 -17.56 -4.63
CA ASN A 64 24.05 -17.93 -6.04
C ASN A 64 23.08 -19.04 -6.39
N THR A 65 22.95 -20.11 -5.59
CA THR A 65 22.17 -21.30 -5.96
C THR A 65 20.67 -21.11 -5.82
N ALA A 66 20.23 -20.18 -4.95
CA ALA A 66 18.84 -19.80 -4.77
C ALA A 66 18.55 -18.35 -5.25
N ASP A 67 19.49 -17.75 -6.00
CA ASP A 67 19.36 -16.42 -6.59
C ASP A 67 19.00 -15.30 -5.57
N TRP A 68 19.46 -15.42 -4.32
CA TRP A 68 19.22 -14.39 -3.31
C TRP A 68 19.79 -13.03 -3.71
N ILE A 69 20.90 -13.04 -4.45
CA ILE A 69 21.61 -11.82 -4.89
C ILE A 69 20.73 -10.93 -5.78
N VAL A 70 19.84 -11.53 -6.59
CA VAL A 70 18.98 -10.81 -7.54
C VAL A 70 17.50 -10.81 -7.14
N MET A 71 17.18 -11.36 -5.96
CA MET A 71 15.79 -11.44 -5.48
C MET A 71 15.08 -10.08 -5.38
N PRO A 72 15.73 -9.01 -4.89
CA PRO A 72 15.12 -7.67 -4.86
C PRO A 72 14.68 -7.16 -6.24
N GLN A 73 15.51 -7.33 -7.25
CA GLN A 73 15.24 -6.92 -8.64
C GLN A 73 14.18 -7.84 -9.28
N ARG A 74 14.29 -9.16 -9.05
CA ARG A 74 13.34 -10.15 -9.58
C ARG A 74 11.92 -9.85 -9.12
N ILE A 75 11.73 -9.60 -7.83
CA ILE A 75 10.40 -9.29 -7.26
C ILE A 75 9.95 -7.89 -7.71
N GLY A 76 10.85 -6.91 -7.74
CA GLY A 76 10.58 -5.59 -8.31
C GLY A 76 10.08 -5.66 -9.75
N GLY A 77 10.72 -6.49 -10.57
CA GLY A 77 10.30 -6.74 -11.95
C GLY A 77 8.92 -7.40 -12.08
N LYS A 78 8.49 -8.20 -11.09
CA LYS A 78 7.14 -8.75 -11.01
C LYS A 78 6.10 -7.73 -10.56
N ILE A 79 6.46 -6.79 -9.68
CA ILE A 79 5.60 -5.68 -9.24
C ILE A 79 5.42 -4.66 -10.35
N ALA A 80 6.44 -4.38 -11.13
CA ALA A 80 6.47 -3.32 -12.14
C ALA A 80 5.23 -3.28 -13.05
N PRO A 81 4.83 -4.38 -13.72
CA PRO A 81 3.63 -4.37 -14.57
C PRO A 81 2.33 -4.11 -13.80
N LEU A 82 2.29 -4.40 -12.48
CA LEU A 82 1.11 -4.18 -11.63
C LEU A 82 0.94 -2.70 -11.22
N ILE A 83 1.93 -1.86 -11.51
CA ILE A 83 1.93 -0.42 -11.24
C ILE A 83 2.25 0.42 -12.50
N GLY A 84 2.18 -0.20 -13.69
CA GLY A 84 2.42 0.48 -14.96
C GLY A 84 3.85 0.99 -15.14
N ALA A 85 4.84 0.21 -14.70
CA ALA A 85 6.27 0.52 -14.79
C ALA A 85 7.03 -0.55 -15.59
N ALA A 86 8.24 -0.23 -16.05
CA ALA A 86 9.13 -1.22 -16.65
C ALA A 86 9.90 -2.01 -15.56
N PRO A 87 10.24 -3.29 -15.81
CA PRO A 87 10.89 -4.14 -14.80
C PRO A 87 12.17 -3.57 -14.18
N HIS A 88 12.96 -2.82 -14.94
CA HIS A 88 14.22 -2.22 -14.50
C HIS A 88 14.05 -0.91 -13.70
N GLU A 89 12.82 -0.41 -13.58
CA GLU A 89 12.48 0.82 -12.82
C GLU A 89 12.04 0.52 -11.39
N VAL A 90 11.86 -0.75 -11.02
CA VAL A 90 11.29 -1.15 -9.71
C VAL A 90 12.23 -2.10 -8.99
N ILE A 91 12.42 -1.86 -7.70
CA ILE A 91 13.18 -2.72 -6.80
C ILE A 91 12.45 -2.89 -5.48
N VAL A 92 12.58 -4.07 -4.86
CA VAL A 92 12.08 -4.32 -3.50
C VAL A 92 13.21 -4.16 -2.50
N CYS A 93 13.11 -3.15 -1.64
CA CYS A 93 14.11 -2.89 -0.61
C CYS A 93 13.50 -2.13 0.58
N ASP A 94 14.09 -2.30 1.74
CA ASP A 94 13.80 -1.56 2.97
C ASP A 94 12.31 -1.46 3.36
N SER A 95 11.93 -0.38 4.01
CA SER A 95 10.56 -0.01 4.32
C SER A 95 10.11 1.22 3.52
N VAL A 96 8.81 1.49 3.47
CA VAL A 96 8.27 2.73 2.86
C VAL A 96 8.96 3.96 3.45
N SER A 97 9.13 4.02 4.77
CA SER A 97 9.77 5.15 5.45
C SER A 97 11.21 5.39 4.96
N VAL A 98 12.00 4.32 4.84
CA VAL A 98 13.40 4.41 4.38
C VAL A 98 13.44 4.80 2.89
N ASN A 99 12.59 4.22 2.07
CA ASN A 99 12.51 4.55 0.64
C ASN A 99 12.03 5.99 0.40
N LEU A 100 11.07 6.50 1.20
CA LEU A 100 10.69 7.90 1.19
C LEU A 100 11.87 8.82 1.49
N PHE A 101 12.62 8.53 2.57
CA PHE A 101 13.82 9.32 2.91
C PHE A 101 14.82 9.36 1.74
N LYS A 102 15.11 8.20 1.14
CA LYS A 102 16.03 8.11 -0.01
C LYS A 102 15.55 8.94 -1.20
N LEU A 103 14.29 8.77 -1.59
CA LEU A 103 13.76 9.39 -2.80
C LEU A 103 13.50 10.88 -2.63
N ILE A 104 13.06 11.34 -1.44
CA ILE A 104 12.96 12.77 -1.13
C ILE A 104 14.36 13.42 -1.21
N ALA A 105 15.37 12.81 -0.58
CA ALA A 105 16.73 13.33 -0.62
C ALA A 105 17.30 13.35 -2.04
N ALA A 106 17.05 12.30 -2.83
CA ALA A 106 17.47 12.25 -4.24
C ALA A 106 16.79 13.35 -5.07
N ALA A 107 15.47 13.54 -4.92
CA ALA A 107 14.71 14.58 -5.61
C ALA A 107 15.24 15.98 -5.28
N LEU A 108 15.53 16.25 -4.01
CA LEU A 108 16.10 17.54 -3.58
C LEU A 108 17.50 17.80 -4.19
N GLN A 109 18.33 16.76 -4.31
CA GLN A 109 19.63 16.87 -4.98
C GLN A 109 19.50 17.13 -6.49
N MET A 110 18.47 16.58 -7.13
CA MET A 110 18.21 16.77 -8.56
C MET A 110 17.62 18.16 -8.88
N GLN A 111 17.15 18.89 -7.87
CA GLN A 111 16.52 20.21 -7.97
C GLN A 111 17.38 21.30 -7.29
N PRO A 112 18.58 21.61 -7.81
CA PRO A 112 19.46 22.58 -7.17
C PRO A 112 18.79 23.96 -7.06
N GLY A 113 18.80 24.53 -5.86
CA GLY A 113 18.18 25.82 -5.57
C GLY A 113 16.74 25.74 -5.05
N ARG A 114 16.06 24.59 -5.17
CA ARG A 114 14.72 24.35 -4.63
C ARG A 114 14.82 23.42 -3.40
N LYS A 115 14.07 23.71 -2.34
CA LYS A 115 14.08 22.89 -1.11
C LYS A 115 12.69 22.53 -0.61
N THR A 116 11.64 23.10 -1.19
CA THR A 116 10.28 22.89 -0.72
C THR A 116 9.76 21.53 -1.18
N VAL A 117 9.32 20.72 -0.22
CA VAL A 117 8.53 19.51 -0.46
C VAL A 117 7.09 19.84 -0.12
N LEU A 118 6.23 19.83 -1.13
CA LEU A 118 4.79 20.10 -1.01
C LEU A 118 4.04 18.79 -0.78
N SER A 119 3.11 18.80 0.18
CA SER A 119 2.18 17.70 0.44
C SER A 119 0.85 18.21 0.95
N GLU A 120 -0.12 17.32 1.23
CA GLU A 120 -1.40 17.69 1.84
C GLU A 120 -1.40 17.48 3.37
N PRO A 121 -2.12 18.28 4.15
CA PRO A 121 -2.38 17.99 5.55
C PRO A 121 -3.24 16.72 5.66
N GLY A 122 -2.91 15.86 6.63
CA GLY A 122 -3.60 14.59 6.81
C GLY A 122 -3.12 13.46 5.89
N ASN A 123 -2.09 13.70 5.08
CA ASN A 123 -1.36 12.61 4.42
C ASN A 123 -0.86 11.58 5.44
N PHE A 124 -0.49 10.38 5.01
CA PHE A 124 -0.02 9.36 5.94
C PHE A 124 1.14 9.91 6.80
N PRO A 125 1.09 9.73 8.13
CA PRO A 125 2.04 10.41 9.03
C PRO A 125 3.50 10.21 8.68
N THR A 126 3.90 9.00 8.26
CA THR A 126 5.28 8.70 7.86
C THR A 126 5.77 9.60 6.72
N ASP A 127 4.94 9.88 5.72
CA ASP A 127 5.29 10.73 4.58
C ASP A 127 5.68 12.13 5.08
N LEU A 128 4.85 12.69 5.96
CA LEU A 128 5.09 14.00 6.55
C LEU A 128 6.28 14.01 7.52
N TYR A 129 6.48 12.90 8.28
CA TYR A 129 7.60 12.78 9.21
C TYR A 129 8.95 12.69 8.49
N MET A 130 9.02 12.04 7.33
CA MET A 130 10.25 12.00 6.54
C MET A 130 10.62 13.39 6.00
N ILE A 131 9.63 14.17 5.55
CA ILE A 131 9.86 15.58 5.16
C ILE A 131 10.35 16.39 6.37
N GLU A 132 9.68 16.25 7.53
CA GLU A 132 10.04 16.98 8.76
C GLU A 132 11.45 16.59 9.25
N GLY A 133 11.81 15.31 9.16
CA GLY A 133 13.14 14.85 9.52
C GLY A 133 14.24 15.50 8.68
N LEU A 134 14.04 15.63 7.37
CA LEU A 134 14.95 16.34 6.46
C LEU A 134 14.93 17.85 6.69
N GLU A 135 13.79 18.44 7.02
CA GLU A 135 13.68 19.86 7.37
C GLU A 135 14.49 20.22 8.61
N LYS A 136 14.43 19.39 9.67
CA LYS A 136 15.25 19.55 10.88
C LYS A 136 16.75 19.48 10.62
N GLN A 137 17.17 18.81 9.54
CA GLN A 137 18.55 18.77 9.08
C GLN A 137 18.91 19.94 8.15
N GLY A 138 17.97 20.84 7.83
CA GLY A 138 18.18 21.97 6.92
C GLY A 138 18.22 21.58 5.43
N LEU A 139 17.86 20.34 5.10
CA LEU A 139 17.90 19.79 3.74
C LEU A 139 16.60 20.05 2.97
N ALA A 140 15.48 20.14 3.64
CA ALA A 140 14.15 20.37 3.08
C ALA A 140 13.46 21.57 3.74
N LYS A 141 12.32 21.99 3.13
CA LYS A 141 11.32 22.88 3.72
C LYS A 141 9.96 22.24 3.49
N ARG A 142 9.23 21.94 4.56
CA ARG A 142 7.90 21.37 4.47
C ARG A 142 6.87 22.45 4.14
N ARG A 143 6.04 22.21 3.13
CA ARG A 143 4.87 23.02 2.78
C ARG A 143 3.65 22.10 2.71
N LEU A 144 2.56 22.47 3.36
CA LEU A 144 1.29 21.74 3.30
C LEU A 144 0.22 22.66 2.70
N ALA A 145 -0.55 22.13 1.76
CA ALA A 145 -1.72 22.79 1.17
C ALA A 145 -2.91 21.83 1.13
N PRO A 146 -4.13 22.28 1.41
CA PRO A 146 -5.33 21.46 1.24
C PRO A 146 -5.39 20.86 -0.18
N ARG A 147 -5.99 19.67 -0.31
CA ARG A 147 -6.05 18.89 -1.55
C ARG A 147 -6.50 19.74 -2.75
N GLU A 148 -7.55 20.53 -2.59
CA GLU A 148 -8.11 21.40 -3.60
C GLU A 148 -7.22 22.61 -3.98
N GLN A 149 -6.21 22.90 -3.18
CA GLN A 149 -5.27 24.01 -3.38
C GLN A 149 -3.89 23.55 -3.82
N LEU A 150 -3.62 22.23 -3.89
CA LEU A 150 -2.28 21.71 -4.22
C LEU A 150 -1.76 22.24 -5.55
N ALA A 151 -2.58 22.23 -6.60
CA ALA A 151 -2.18 22.73 -7.92
C ALA A 151 -1.81 24.22 -7.89
N CYS A 152 -2.51 25.03 -7.09
CA CYS A 152 -2.22 26.46 -6.92
C CYS A 152 -1.01 26.71 -5.99
N ALA A 153 -0.65 25.74 -5.15
CA ALA A 153 0.48 25.83 -4.23
C ALA A 153 1.82 25.39 -4.88
N LEU A 154 1.76 24.86 -6.10
CA LEU A 154 2.93 24.53 -6.92
C LEU A 154 3.51 25.84 -7.48
N ASP A 155 4.73 26.14 -7.11
CA ASP A 155 5.48 27.32 -7.56
C ASP A 155 6.95 26.99 -7.84
N GLU A 156 7.75 27.98 -8.19
CA GLU A 156 9.17 27.85 -8.51
C GLU A 156 10.06 27.41 -7.32
N ASP A 157 9.57 27.50 -6.08
CA ASP A 157 10.28 27.02 -4.89
C ASP A 157 10.10 25.51 -4.66
N VAL A 158 9.04 24.89 -5.21
CA VAL A 158 8.73 23.48 -4.99
C VAL A 158 9.71 22.61 -5.77
N ALA A 159 10.48 21.81 -5.03
CA ALA A 159 11.36 20.78 -5.59
C ALA A 159 10.61 19.48 -5.87
N LEU A 160 9.69 19.12 -4.96
CA LEU A 160 9.01 17.82 -4.96
C LEU A 160 7.58 17.96 -4.47
N LEU A 161 6.65 17.34 -5.20
CA LEU A 161 5.29 17.06 -4.73
C LEU A 161 5.24 15.61 -4.22
N LEU A 162 4.91 15.41 -2.94
CA LEU A 162 4.76 14.09 -2.31
C LEU A 162 3.30 13.88 -1.95
N LEU A 163 2.65 12.88 -2.56
CA LEU A 163 1.25 12.55 -2.33
C LEU A 163 1.04 11.05 -2.20
N THR A 164 0.08 10.66 -1.34
CA THR A 164 -0.46 9.29 -1.32
C THR A 164 -1.56 9.18 -2.36
N HIS A 165 -1.43 8.25 -3.32
CA HIS A 165 -2.38 8.10 -4.44
C HIS A 165 -3.81 7.82 -3.97
N ALA A 166 -4.00 6.83 -3.07
CA ALA A 166 -5.29 6.56 -2.43
C ALA A 166 -5.19 6.90 -0.93
N HIS A 167 -5.94 7.90 -0.49
CA HIS A 167 -5.84 8.43 0.86
C HIS A 167 -6.28 7.41 1.92
N TYR A 168 -5.43 7.13 2.91
CA TYR A 168 -5.61 6.02 3.85
C TYR A 168 -6.85 6.12 4.77
N LYS A 169 -7.34 7.33 5.07
CA LYS A 169 -8.55 7.54 5.87
C LYS A 169 -9.82 7.53 5.01
N THR A 170 -9.82 8.27 3.91
CA THR A 170 -11.02 8.51 3.12
C THR A 170 -11.18 7.54 1.95
N GLY A 171 -10.08 6.94 1.49
CA GLY A 171 -10.05 6.17 0.25
C GLY A 171 -10.08 7.01 -1.01
N GLU A 172 -10.14 8.34 -0.91
CA GLU A 172 -10.15 9.22 -2.07
C GLU A 172 -8.88 9.10 -2.90
N VAL A 173 -9.04 9.00 -4.21
CA VAL A 173 -7.94 8.79 -5.17
C VAL A 173 -7.64 10.10 -5.90
N PHE A 174 -6.36 10.41 -6.07
CA PHE A 174 -5.93 11.50 -6.94
C PHE A 174 -5.99 11.11 -8.41
N ASP A 175 -6.32 12.07 -9.28
CA ASP A 175 -5.95 11.99 -10.70
C ASP A 175 -4.43 12.14 -10.81
N MET A 176 -3.73 10.97 -10.87
CA MET A 176 -2.27 10.90 -10.88
C MET A 176 -1.69 11.64 -12.08
N ALA A 177 -2.30 11.51 -13.26
CA ALA A 177 -1.81 12.14 -14.47
C ALA A 177 -1.96 13.67 -14.41
N ALA A 178 -3.09 14.17 -13.91
CA ALA A 178 -3.32 15.61 -13.77
C ALA A 178 -2.36 16.23 -12.75
N MET A 179 -2.17 15.60 -11.58
CA MET A 179 -1.28 16.12 -10.53
C MET A 179 0.19 16.05 -10.94
N THR A 180 0.62 14.95 -11.59
CA THR A 180 1.98 14.83 -12.12
C THR A 180 2.27 15.92 -13.15
N ARG A 181 1.35 16.14 -14.08
CA ARG A 181 1.48 17.21 -15.09
C ARG A 181 1.57 18.60 -14.44
N ALA A 182 0.70 18.90 -13.48
CA ALA A 182 0.73 20.20 -12.78
C ALA A 182 2.07 20.43 -12.04
N ALA A 183 2.62 19.41 -11.40
CA ALA A 183 3.93 19.49 -10.76
C ALA A 183 5.06 19.76 -11.79
N HIS A 184 5.05 19.04 -12.91
CA HIS A 184 6.03 19.23 -13.99
C HIS A 184 5.94 20.60 -14.64
N GLU A 185 4.73 21.15 -14.83
CA GLU A 185 4.52 22.51 -15.34
C GLU A 185 5.14 23.57 -14.42
N ALA A 186 5.14 23.33 -13.09
CA ALA A 186 5.84 24.16 -12.12
C ALA A 186 7.35 23.84 -12.01
N GLY A 187 7.84 22.82 -12.72
CA GLY A 187 9.20 22.33 -12.69
C GLY A 187 9.54 21.51 -11.44
N ALA A 188 8.56 21.04 -10.69
CA ALA A 188 8.72 20.15 -9.55
C ALA A 188 8.71 18.67 -9.98
N LEU A 189 9.43 17.82 -9.25
CA LEU A 189 9.34 16.36 -9.36
C LEU A 189 8.14 15.83 -8.57
N VAL A 190 7.73 14.58 -8.82
CA VAL A 190 6.63 13.93 -8.11
C VAL A 190 7.07 12.60 -7.50
N LEU A 191 6.67 12.37 -6.24
CA LEU A 191 6.81 11.10 -5.52
C LEU A 191 5.43 10.63 -5.07
N TRP A 192 5.00 9.46 -5.55
CA TRP A 192 3.73 8.84 -5.19
C TRP A 192 3.92 7.76 -4.11
N ASP A 193 3.14 7.83 -3.02
CA ASP A 193 2.96 6.68 -2.14
C ASP A 193 1.78 5.83 -2.65
N LEU A 194 2.07 4.60 -3.03
CA LEU A 194 1.15 3.61 -3.57
C LEU A 194 0.70 2.58 -2.53
N SER A 195 0.94 2.81 -1.23
CA SER A 195 0.67 1.81 -0.17
C SER A 195 -0.80 1.37 -0.09
N HIS A 196 -1.74 2.18 -0.60
CA HIS A 196 -3.17 1.85 -0.68
C HIS A 196 -3.68 1.66 -2.12
N SER A 197 -2.80 1.69 -3.12
CA SER A 197 -3.17 1.51 -4.52
C SER A 197 -2.41 0.39 -5.22
N GLY A 198 -1.13 0.18 -4.89
CA GLY A 198 -0.36 -0.91 -5.48
C GLY A 198 -0.96 -2.28 -5.18
N GLY A 199 -1.30 -3.04 -6.22
CA GLY A 199 -2.00 -4.33 -6.12
C GLY A 199 -3.52 -4.24 -5.87
N ALA A 200 -4.08 -3.03 -5.75
CA ALA A 200 -5.51 -2.82 -5.49
C ALA A 200 -6.24 -2.03 -6.58
N LEU A 201 -5.55 -1.05 -7.17
CA LEU A 201 -6.08 -0.15 -8.19
C LEU A 201 -5.20 -0.20 -9.44
N PRO A 202 -5.76 -0.01 -10.63
CA PRO A 202 -4.96 0.26 -11.82
C PRO A 202 -4.10 1.51 -11.60
N VAL A 203 -2.80 1.36 -11.75
CA VAL A 203 -1.80 2.42 -11.67
C VAL A 203 -0.98 2.40 -12.96
N ASP A 204 -0.69 3.56 -13.53
CA ASP A 204 0.13 3.69 -14.74
C ASP A 204 1.21 4.76 -14.53
N LEU A 205 2.27 4.40 -13.79
CA LEU A 205 3.38 5.31 -13.48
C LEU A 205 4.08 5.80 -14.74
N GLY A 206 4.29 4.91 -15.72
CA GLY A 206 4.91 5.26 -17.00
C GLY A 206 4.03 6.19 -17.82
N GLY A 207 2.74 5.86 -17.98
CA GLY A 207 1.81 6.66 -18.79
C GLY A 207 1.51 8.03 -18.20
N CYS A 208 1.48 8.18 -16.86
CA CYS A 208 1.32 9.49 -16.23
C CYS A 208 2.62 10.28 -16.09
N GLY A 209 3.77 9.67 -16.42
CA GLY A 209 5.08 10.31 -16.35
C GLY A 209 5.60 10.55 -14.93
N ALA A 210 5.20 9.73 -13.95
CA ALA A 210 5.69 9.83 -12.58
C ALA A 210 7.22 9.78 -12.52
N ASP A 211 7.82 10.47 -11.53
CA ASP A 211 9.28 10.46 -11.34
C ASP A 211 9.71 9.37 -10.38
N PHE A 212 8.99 9.27 -9.25
CA PHE A 212 9.25 8.32 -8.18
C PHE A 212 7.95 7.75 -7.62
N ALA A 213 8.04 6.53 -7.09
CA ALA A 213 6.99 5.99 -6.24
C ALA A 213 7.56 5.04 -5.17
N VAL A 214 6.79 4.87 -4.10
CA VAL A 214 7.01 3.86 -3.07
C VAL A 214 5.72 3.12 -2.80
N GLY A 215 5.82 1.92 -2.21
CA GLY A 215 4.65 1.22 -1.70
C GLY A 215 5.06 0.05 -0.82
N CYS A 216 4.14 -0.43 0.03
CA CYS A 216 4.43 -1.51 0.96
C CYS A 216 4.09 -2.89 0.40
N GLY A 217 4.84 -3.91 0.82
CA GLY A 217 4.61 -5.29 0.42
C GLY A 217 3.59 -6.05 1.27
N TYR A 218 3.24 -5.54 2.47
CA TYR A 218 2.46 -6.28 3.46
C TYR A 218 0.93 -6.09 3.40
N LYS A 219 0.44 -5.13 2.60
CA LYS A 219 -1.00 -4.88 2.41
C LYS A 219 -1.55 -5.74 1.25
N TYR A 220 -1.91 -5.11 0.15
CA TYR A 220 -2.56 -5.77 -0.99
C TYR A 220 -1.67 -6.80 -1.72
N PHE A 221 -0.34 -6.71 -1.59
CA PHE A 221 0.57 -7.74 -2.08
C PHE A 221 0.70 -8.95 -1.15
N ASN A 222 0.06 -8.97 0.02
CA ASN A 222 -0.02 -10.11 0.93
C ASN A 222 1.34 -10.71 1.34
N GLY A 223 2.39 -9.90 1.39
CA GLY A 223 3.76 -10.33 1.72
C GLY A 223 3.98 -10.66 3.21
N GLY A 224 2.96 -10.48 4.04
CA GLY A 224 3.02 -10.76 5.48
C GLY A 224 3.58 -9.60 6.31
N PRO A 225 3.54 -9.74 7.65
CA PRO A 225 3.93 -8.69 8.57
C PRO A 225 5.41 -8.33 8.41
N GLY A 226 5.70 -7.02 8.22
CA GLY A 226 7.05 -6.53 8.00
C GLY A 226 7.65 -6.84 6.62
N ALA A 227 6.85 -7.29 5.65
CA ALA A 227 7.32 -7.47 4.28
C ALA A 227 7.99 -6.19 3.75
N PRO A 228 9.10 -6.33 3.01
CA PRO A 228 9.82 -5.18 2.48
C PRO A 228 8.94 -4.35 1.54
N ALA A 229 9.28 -3.07 1.43
CA ALA A 229 8.66 -2.14 0.52
C ALA A 229 9.27 -2.25 -0.89
N TYR A 230 8.60 -1.63 -1.85
CA TYR A 230 9.18 -1.41 -3.18
C TYR A 230 9.35 0.08 -3.46
N ALA A 231 10.28 0.38 -4.36
CA ALA A 231 10.53 1.71 -4.85
C ALA A 231 10.61 1.70 -6.38
N PHE A 232 10.04 2.73 -6.99
CA PHE A 232 10.10 3.01 -8.42
C PHE A 232 10.89 4.28 -8.66
N VAL A 233 11.75 4.26 -9.67
CA VAL A 233 12.46 5.42 -10.21
C VAL A 233 12.32 5.37 -11.72
N ALA A 234 11.72 6.40 -12.31
CA ALA A 234 11.57 6.49 -13.77
C ALA A 234 12.92 6.37 -14.48
N GLU A 235 12.97 5.66 -15.60
CA GLU A 235 14.20 5.38 -16.37
C GLU A 235 15.03 6.64 -16.59
N ARG A 236 14.39 7.77 -16.92
CA ARG A 236 15.05 9.06 -17.13
C ARG A 236 15.85 9.57 -15.93
N HIS A 237 15.58 9.05 -14.72
CA HIS A 237 16.22 9.45 -13.47
C HIS A 237 17.19 8.42 -12.91
N LEU A 238 17.25 7.19 -13.42
CA LEU A 238 18.07 6.10 -12.90
C LEU A 238 19.56 6.47 -12.80
N GLN A 239 20.06 7.34 -13.68
CA GLN A 239 21.48 7.75 -13.64
C GLN A 239 21.73 8.94 -12.69
N SER A 240 20.74 9.80 -12.46
CA SER A 240 20.85 11.03 -11.69
C SER A 240 20.36 10.93 -10.25
N ALA A 241 19.40 10.03 -9.97
CA ALA A 241 18.84 9.84 -8.64
C ALA A 241 19.90 9.24 -7.69
N ARG A 242 20.48 10.09 -6.85
CA ARG A 242 21.46 9.70 -5.82
C ARG A 242 20.84 9.86 -4.45
N GLN A 243 20.88 8.83 -3.66
CA GLN A 243 20.32 8.82 -2.31
C GLN A 243 21.44 8.75 -1.25
N PRO A 244 21.24 9.32 -0.05
CA PRO A 244 22.31 9.49 0.93
C PRO A 244 22.59 8.26 1.80
N LEU A 245 21.72 7.24 1.84
CA LEU A 245 21.92 6.00 2.57
C LEU A 245 22.75 5.02 1.73
N THR A 246 23.97 5.45 1.38
CA THR A 246 24.90 4.63 0.60
C THR A 246 25.28 3.38 1.39
N GLY A 247 25.11 2.22 0.78
CA GLY A 247 25.43 0.96 1.44
C GLY A 247 26.02 -0.05 0.47
N TRP A 248 26.63 -1.09 1.01
CA TRP A 248 27.44 -2.01 0.23
C TRP A 248 26.69 -2.74 -0.88
N PHE A 249 25.39 -3.06 -0.71
CA PHE A 249 24.58 -3.66 -1.77
C PHE A 249 24.16 -2.69 -2.88
N GLY A 250 24.24 -1.39 -2.62
CA GLY A 250 24.06 -0.35 -3.62
C GLY A 250 25.35 0.07 -4.34
N HIS A 251 26.48 -0.59 -4.03
CA HIS A 251 27.77 -0.33 -4.66
C HIS A 251 27.89 -1.04 -6.01
N ALA A 252 28.56 -0.41 -6.99
CA ALA A 252 28.77 -0.98 -8.33
C ALA A 252 29.51 -2.33 -8.33
N ALA A 253 30.39 -2.53 -7.34
CA ALA A 253 31.15 -3.77 -7.13
C ALA A 253 31.15 -4.13 -5.63
N PRO A 254 30.03 -4.65 -5.07
CA PRO A 254 29.88 -4.81 -3.61
C PRO A 254 30.92 -5.74 -2.97
N PHE A 255 31.42 -6.72 -3.72
CA PHE A 255 32.42 -7.66 -3.24
C PHE A 255 33.88 -7.22 -3.48
N ALA A 256 34.10 -6.05 -4.04
CA ALA A 256 35.43 -5.45 -4.12
C ALA A 256 35.91 -4.89 -2.76
N PHE A 257 34.97 -4.64 -1.84
CA PHE A 257 35.20 -4.09 -0.49
C PHE A 257 36.09 -2.83 -0.50
N SER A 258 35.80 -1.94 -1.49
CA SER A 258 36.49 -0.64 -1.61
C SER A 258 36.11 0.28 -0.46
N ASP A 259 37.03 1.12 -0.03
CA ASP A 259 36.77 2.21 0.93
C ASP A 259 35.96 3.35 0.28
N ASP A 260 36.03 3.49 -1.05
CA ASP A 260 35.29 4.50 -1.80
C ASP A 260 34.00 3.94 -2.35
N TYR A 261 32.89 4.68 -2.14
CA TYR A 261 31.58 4.28 -2.64
C TYR A 261 31.38 4.74 -4.08
N GLU A 262 31.13 3.77 -4.96
CA GLU A 262 30.66 3.97 -6.32
C GLU A 262 29.23 3.41 -6.45
N PRO A 263 28.21 4.23 -6.81
CA PRO A 263 26.83 3.76 -6.89
C PRO A 263 26.64 2.74 -8.02
N ALA A 264 25.91 1.68 -7.74
CA ALA A 264 25.49 0.70 -8.74
C ALA A 264 24.72 1.39 -9.89
N PRO A 265 24.79 0.83 -11.11
CA PRO A 265 23.99 1.33 -12.23
C PRO A 265 22.50 1.06 -11.98
N GLY A 266 21.62 1.86 -12.59
CA GLY A 266 20.18 1.65 -12.57
C GLY A 266 19.56 1.74 -11.18
N ILE A 267 18.53 0.94 -10.96
CA ILE A 267 17.73 0.94 -9.73
C ILE A 267 18.47 0.33 -8.52
N ASP A 268 19.50 -0.46 -8.74
CA ASP A 268 20.22 -1.20 -7.69
C ASP A 268 20.86 -0.30 -6.65
N ARG A 269 21.22 0.94 -7.03
CA ARG A 269 21.73 1.96 -6.11
C ARG A 269 20.80 2.34 -4.96
N LEU A 270 19.53 1.95 -5.03
CA LEU A 270 18.60 2.14 -3.92
C LEU A 270 18.79 1.12 -2.79
N GLN A 271 19.49 0.03 -3.02
CA GLN A 271 19.80 -0.90 -1.95
C GLN A 271 20.82 -0.31 -0.98
N CYS A 272 20.62 -0.54 0.32
CA CYS A 272 21.58 -0.13 1.35
C CYS A 272 22.37 -1.34 1.86
N GLY A 273 21.71 -2.20 2.60
CA GLY A 273 22.30 -3.37 3.23
C GLY A 273 21.86 -4.68 2.61
N THR A 274 22.16 -5.74 3.33
CA THR A 274 21.73 -7.11 2.98
C THR A 274 20.20 -7.19 2.90
N PRO A 275 19.64 -7.68 1.80
CA PRO A 275 18.20 -7.79 1.63
C PRO A 275 17.57 -8.81 2.61
N PRO A 276 16.32 -8.59 3.08
CA PRO A 276 15.64 -9.46 4.04
C PRO A 276 15.04 -10.68 3.33
N ILE A 277 15.85 -11.71 3.08
CA ILE A 277 15.51 -12.86 2.22
C ILE A 277 14.20 -13.54 2.61
N LEU A 278 13.94 -13.82 3.90
CA LEU A 278 12.68 -14.43 4.33
C LEU A 278 11.46 -13.57 4.00
N GLY A 279 11.57 -12.26 4.22
CA GLY A 279 10.51 -11.31 3.87
C GLY A 279 10.29 -11.20 2.35
N LEU A 280 11.35 -11.23 1.57
CA LEU A 280 11.30 -11.24 0.10
C LEU A 280 10.62 -12.51 -0.42
N ALA A 281 10.99 -13.68 0.11
CA ALA A 281 10.39 -14.95 -0.29
C ALA A 281 8.89 -15.01 0.01
N ALA A 282 8.46 -14.50 1.17
CA ALA A 282 7.04 -14.38 1.50
C ALA A 282 6.30 -13.41 0.57
N LEU A 283 6.91 -12.26 0.28
CA LEU A 283 6.35 -11.25 -0.61
C LEU A 283 6.20 -11.78 -2.04
N GLU A 284 7.18 -12.53 -2.53
CA GLU A 284 7.16 -13.07 -3.88
C GLU A 284 5.91 -13.95 -4.13
N VAL A 285 5.53 -14.78 -3.15
CA VAL A 285 4.30 -15.61 -3.23
C VAL A 285 3.05 -14.73 -3.37
N GLY A 286 2.95 -13.67 -2.59
CA GLY A 286 1.82 -12.75 -2.67
C GLY A 286 1.78 -11.97 -3.98
N VAL A 287 2.93 -11.49 -4.46
CA VAL A 287 3.04 -10.76 -5.73
C VAL A 287 2.66 -11.66 -6.91
N ASP A 288 3.13 -12.91 -6.92
CA ASP A 288 2.77 -13.87 -7.97
C ASP A 288 1.27 -14.13 -8.01
N LEU A 289 0.63 -14.29 -6.84
CA LEU A 289 -0.81 -14.49 -6.75
C LEU A 289 -1.61 -13.27 -7.24
N ILE A 290 -1.22 -12.05 -6.86
CA ILE A 290 -1.86 -10.82 -7.33
C ILE A 290 -1.64 -10.63 -8.84
N GLY A 291 -0.46 -10.96 -9.35
CA GLY A 291 -0.15 -10.96 -10.79
C GLY A 291 -0.99 -11.94 -11.60
N GLU A 292 -1.21 -13.15 -11.07
CA GLU A 292 -2.09 -14.17 -11.67
C GLU A 292 -3.55 -13.67 -11.76
N ILE A 293 -4.05 -13.02 -10.71
CA ILE A 293 -5.44 -12.51 -10.67
C ILE A 293 -5.60 -11.31 -11.63
N GLY A 294 -4.69 -10.36 -11.56
CA GLY A 294 -4.73 -9.09 -12.30
C GLY A 294 -5.44 -7.97 -11.54
N VAL A 295 -4.81 -6.80 -11.54
CA VAL A 295 -5.25 -5.64 -10.74
C VAL A 295 -6.59 -5.09 -11.22
N GLU A 296 -6.86 -5.09 -12.52
CA GLU A 296 -8.12 -4.61 -13.10
C GLU A 296 -9.31 -5.45 -12.62
N ARG A 297 -9.15 -6.78 -12.55
CA ARG A 297 -10.19 -7.69 -12.06
C ARG A 297 -10.43 -7.49 -10.55
N LEU A 298 -9.35 -7.33 -9.79
CA LEU A 298 -9.43 -7.02 -8.36
C LEU A 298 -10.15 -5.69 -8.13
N HIS A 299 -9.78 -4.65 -8.86
CA HIS A 299 -10.40 -3.34 -8.72
C HIS A 299 -11.90 -3.38 -9.06
N ALA A 300 -12.28 -3.99 -10.18
CA ALA A 300 -13.69 -4.12 -10.58
C ALA A 300 -14.52 -4.83 -9.51
N LYS A 301 -14.02 -5.93 -8.95
CA LYS A 301 -14.69 -6.64 -7.86
C LYS A 301 -14.73 -5.82 -6.56
N SER A 302 -13.66 -5.08 -6.23
CA SER A 302 -13.63 -4.19 -5.07
C SER A 302 -14.73 -3.13 -5.12
N GLN A 303 -14.89 -2.50 -6.27
CA GLN A 303 -15.96 -1.53 -6.47
C GLN A 303 -17.35 -2.18 -6.32
N ALA A 304 -17.56 -3.36 -6.90
CA ALA A 304 -18.81 -4.09 -6.78
C ALA A 304 -19.12 -4.49 -5.32
N LEU A 305 -18.13 -4.99 -4.57
CA LEU A 305 -18.27 -5.33 -3.14
C LEU A 305 -18.61 -4.10 -2.30
N SER A 306 -17.93 -2.98 -2.53
CA SER A 306 -18.17 -1.75 -1.79
C SER A 306 -19.57 -1.16 -2.03
N GLU A 307 -20.04 -1.17 -3.27
CA GLU A 307 -21.42 -0.73 -3.59
C GLU A 307 -22.47 -1.71 -3.02
N PHE A 308 -22.19 -3.00 -3.07
CA PHE A 308 -23.09 -4.00 -2.50
C PHE A 308 -23.19 -3.86 -0.97
N LEU A 309 -22.07 -3.59 -0.27
CA LEU A 309 -22.09 -3.29 1.17
C LEU A 309 -22.97 -2.07 1.47
N ARG A 310 -22.81 -0.98 0.70
CA ARG A 310 -23.61 0.24 0.85
C ARG A 310 -25.12 -0.04 0.65
N GLN A 311 -25.45 -0.82 -0.38
CA GLN A 311 -26.84 -1.25 -0.63
C GLN A 311 -27.38 -2.05 0.55
N CYS A 312 -26.62 -3.04 1.06
CA CYS A 312 -27.04 -3.86 2.19
C CYS A 312 -27.27 -3.04 3.47
N LEU A 313 -26.43 -2.04 3.72
CA LEU A 313 -26.60 -1.11 4.84
C LEU A 313 -27.88 -0.26 4.68
N GLY A 314 -28.12 0.28 3.49
CA GLY A 314 -29.32 1.05 3.17
C GLY A 314 -30.61 0.24 3.34
N GLU A 315 -30.66 -1.02 2.84
CA GLU A 315 -31.81 -1.92 3.00
C GLU A 315 -32.11 -2.24 4.48
N ARG A 316 -31.12 -2.14 5.36
CA ARG A 316 -31.24 -2.33 6.81
C ARG A 316 -31.50 -1.04 7.58
N GLY A 317 -31.66 0.09 6.89
CA GLY A 317 -31.90 1.39 7.53
C GLY A 317 -30.69 1.95 8.28
N VAL A 318 -29.48 1.40 8.06
CA VAL A 318 -28.25 1.92 8.66
C VAL A 318 -27.87 3.24 8.00
N THR A 319 -27.84 4.31 8.80
CA THR A 319 -27.42 5.64 8.36
C THR A 319 -26.10 5.99 9.05
N LEU A 320 -25.02 5.99 8.30
CA LEU A 320 -23.70 6.45 8.72
C LEU A 320 -23.22 7.54 7.76
N ASP A 321 -22.49 8.51 8.30
CA ASP A 321 -21.87 9.57 7.49
C ASP A 321 -20.72 8.97 6.64
N LEU A 322 -20.95 8.89 5.33
CA LEU A 322 -19.96 8.36 4.39
C LEU A 322 -18.86 9.39 4.17
N VAL A 323 -17.63 9.03 4.56
CA VAL A 323 -16.43 9.86 4.40
C VAL A 323 -15.74 9.60 3.07
N SER A 324 -15.79 8.36 2.59
CA SER A 324 -15.27 8.02 1.27
C SER A 324 -16.08 8.70 0.16
N PRO A 325 -15.47 9.03 -0.99
CA PRO A 325 -16.21 9.54 -2.14
C PRO A 325 -17.39 8.63 -2.49
N ALA A 326 -18.55 9.24 -2.75
CA ALA A 326 -19.75 8.49 -3.13
C ALA A 326 -19.61 7.82 -4.51
N ASP A 327 -18.87 8.46 -5.42
CA ASP A 327 -18.52 7.93 -6.73
C ASP A 327 -17.45 6.85 -6.59
N PRO A 328 -17.71 5.59 -6.99
CA PRO A 328 -16.72 4.52 -6.95
C PRO A 328 -15.45 4.81 -7.75
N ALA A 329 -15.56 5.59 -8.84
CA ALA A 329 -14.40 5.94 -9.67
C ALA A 329 -13.40 6.87 -8.96
N GLN A 330 -13.80 7.53 -7.89
CA GLN A 330 -12.99 8.47 -7.13
C GLN A 330 -12.45 7.87 -5.83
N ARG A 331 -12.64 6.56 -5.59
CA ARG A 331 -12.16 5.91 -4.37
C ARG A 331 -11.38 4.65 -4.63
N GLY A 332 -10.48 4.36 -3.70
CA GLY A 332 -9.72 3.13 -3.65
C GLY A 332 -10.53 1.95 -3.10
N SER A 333 -9.81 0.90 -2.71
CA SER A 333 -10.39 -0.37 -2.27
C SER A 333 -10.82 -0.34 -0.79
N GLN A 334 -11.54 0.72 -0.38
CA GLN A 334 -12.06 0.87 0.98
C GLN A 334 -13.31 1.75 1.05
N LEU A 335 -14.10 1.57 2.12
CA LEU A 335 -15.14 2.48 2.56
C LEU A 335 -14.87 2.94 3.99
N SER A 336 -15.07 4.22 4.22
CA SER A 336 -14.88 4.87 5.51
C SER A 336 -16.14 5.62 5.89
N PHE A 337 -16.57 5.40 7.13
CA PHE A 337 -17.75 6.02 7.69
C PHE A 337 -17.37 6.77 8.95
N ARG A 338 -18.03 7.91 9.21
CA ARG A 338 -17.83 8.67 10.45
C ARG A 338 -18.87 8.29 11.48
N HIS A 339 -18.42 8.08 12.70
CA HIS A 339 -19.27 7.94 13.87
C HIS A 339 -18.48 8.32 15.14
N ALA A 340 -19.09 9.05 16.05
CA ALA A 340 -18.40 9.50 17.28
C ALA A 340 -17.81 8.34 18.10
N GLU A 341 -18.46 7.17 18.06
CA GLU A 341 -18.07 5.95 18.77
C GLU A 341 -17.49 4.88 17.80
N ALA A 342 -16.85 5.32 16.70
CA ALA A 342 -16.34 4.41 15.66
C ALA A 342 -15.41 3.32 16.21
N TYR A 343 -14.58 3.64 17.21
CA TYR A 343 -13.71 2.67 17.88
C TYR A 343 -14.52 1.55 18.55
N ALA A 344 -15.47 1.89 19.41
CA ALA A 344 -16.26 0.91 20.13
C ALA A 344 -17.12 0.05 19.21
N ILE A 345 -17.68 0.64 18.13
CA ILE A 345 -18.40 -0.10 17.08
C ILE A 345 -17.46 -1.07 16.38
N CYS A 346 -16.25 -0.66 16.04
CA CYS A 346 -15.24 -1.51 15.44
C CYS A 346 -14.92 -2.71 16.33
N GLN A 347 -14.69 -2.49 17.64
CA GLN A 347 -14.41 -3.55 18.61
C GLN A 347 -15.59 -4.54 18.75
N ALA A 348 -16.82 -4.04 18.80
CA ALA A 348 -18.01 -4.88 18.83
C ALA A 348 -18.17 -5.74 17.56
N LEU A 349 -17.83 -5.20 16.39
CA LEU A 349 -17.79 -5.94 15.12
C LEU A 349 -16.70 -7.02 15.14
N ILE A 350 -15.50 -6.71 15.62
CA ILE A 350 -14.39 -7.67 15.76
C ILE A 350 -14.80 -8.83 16.66
N ALA A 351 -15.47 -8.56 17.79
CA ALA A 351 -16.00 -9.60 18.68
C ALA A 351 -17.03 -10.53 18.00
N ARG A 352 -17.67 -10.07 16.92
CA ARG A 352 -18.58 -10.84 16.08
C ARG A 352 -17.91 -11.47 14.86
N GLY A 353 -16.58 -11.40 14.74
CA GLY A 353 -15.82 -11.95 13.61
C GLY A 353 -15.78 -11.06 12.36
N VAL A 354 -16.27 -9.82 12.42
CA VAL A 354 -16.16 -8.84 11.33
C VAL A 354 -15.01 -7.89 11.63
N ILE A 355 -13.87 -8.11 10.99
CA ILE A 355 -12.63 -7.38 11.25
C ILE A 355 -12.48 -6.25 10.25
N GLY A 356 -12.80 -5.04 10.67
CA GLY A 356 -12.45 -3.78 10.06
C GLY A 356 -11.43 -3.04 10.91
N ASP A 357 -11.20 -1.77 10.65
CA ASP A 357 -10.33 -0.97 11.49
C ASP A 357 -10.92 0.40 11.86
N PHE A 358 -10.24 1.05 12.80
CA PHE A 358 -10.56 2.39 13.27
C PHE A 358 -9.42 3.35 12.92
N ARG A 359 -9.77 4.57 12.50
CA ARG A 359 -8.82 5.67 12.31
C ARG A 359 -9.28 6.90 13.09
N ASP A 360 -8.41 7.35 13.99
CA ASP A 360 -8.68 8.54 14.79
C ASP A 360 -9.10 9.76 13.93
N PRO A 361 -10.02 10.58 14.42
CA PRO A 361 -10.68 10.48 15.72
C PRO A 361 -11.98 9.65 15.70
N ASP A 362 -12.60 9.42 14.54
CA ASP A 362 -14.01 9.04 14.42
C ASP A 362 -14.34 8.19 13.18
N ILE A 363 -13.34 7.55 12.56
CA ILE A 363 -13.51 6.80 11.30
C ILE A 363 -13.57 5.29 11.55
N LEU A 364 -14.69 4.67 11.20
CA LEU A 364 -14.85 3.24 10.99
C LEU A 364 -14.51 2.92 9.53
N ARG A 365 -13.52 2.07 9.28
CA ARG A 365 -13.02 1.78 7.94
C ARG A 365 -13.12 0.29 7.60
N PHE A 366 -13.57 -0.01 6.39
CA PHE A 366 -13.61 -1.33 5.80
C PHE A 366 -12.76 -1.35 4.53
N GLY A 367 -11.72 -2.18 4.52
CA GLY A 367 -10.83 -2.38 3.38
C GLY A 367 -11.20 -3.65 2.62
N PHE A 368 -11.31 -3.53 1.31
CA PHE A 368 -11.69 -4.64 0.45
C PHE A 368 -10.45 -5.26 -0.18
N ALA A 369 -10.23 -6.54 0.07
CA ALA A 369 -9.26 -7.38 -0.65
C ALA A 369 -10.03 -8.44 -1.45
N PRO A 370 -10.40 -8.14 -2.71
CA PRO A 370 -11.38 -8.89 -3.49
C PRO A 370 -10.99 -10.33 -3.80
N ALA A 371 -9.68 -10.63 -3.73
CA ALA A 371 -9.19 -11.99 -3.98
C ALA A 371 -9.82 -13.05 -3.06
N TYR A 372 -10.20 -12.66 -1.82
CA TYR A 372 -10.77 -13.59 -0.86
C TYR A 372 -12.14 -13.19 -0.30
N LEU A 373 -12.61 -11.96 -0.54
CA LEU A 373 -13.92 -11.51 -0.09
C LEU A 373 -15.04 -11.96 -1.04
N ARG A 374 -16.21 -12.22 -0.45
CA ARG A 374 -17.44 -12.61 -1.15
C ARG A 374 -18.53 -11.55 -0.97
N PHE A 375 -19.53 -11.58 -1.81
CA PHE A 375 -20.75 -10.77 -1.62
C PHE A 375 -21.56 -11.22 -0.39
N GLU A 376 -21.55 -12.52 -0.06
CA GLU A 376 -22.11 -13.00 1.21
C GLU A 376 -21.41 -12.35 2.42
N ASP A 377 -20.07 -12.18 2.40
CA ASP A 377 -19.34 -11.51 3.45
C ASP A 377 -19.82 -10.06 3.65
N MET A 378 -20.21 -9.37 2.57
CA MET A 378 -20.76 -8.00 2.64
C MET A 378 -22.15 -7.96 3.24
N ALA A 379 -23.01 -8.89 2.85
CA ALA A 379 -24.37 -9.01 3.39
C ALA A 379 -24.37 -9.29 4.89
N GLU A 380 -23.47 -10.18 5.34
CA GLU A 380 -23.31 -10.54 6.74
C GLU A 380 -22.62 -9.40 7.54
N ALA A 381 -21.60 -8.73 6.99
CA ALA A 381 -20.99 -7.56 7.63
C ALA A 381 -22.03 -6.44 7.85
N ALA A 382 -22.90 -6.19 6.86
CA ALA A 382 -23.97 -5.22 6.98
C ALA A 382 -25.00 -5.62 8.04
N ARG A 383 -25.31 -6.93 8.16
CA ARG A 383 -26.21 -7.45 9.21
C ARG A 383 -25.61 -7.22 10.59
N HIS A 384 -24.34 -7.60 10.79
CA HIS A 384 -23.65 -7.42 12.06
C HIS A 384 -23.57 -5.95 12.46
N LEU A 385 -23.24 -5.07 11.52
CA LEU A 385 -23.16 -3.61 11.80
C LEU A 385 -24.53 -3.05 12.19
N ALA A 386 -25.61 -3.44 11.50
CA ALA A 386 -26.97 -3.03 11.87
C ALA A 386 -27.33 -3.49 13.29
N GLU A 387 -27.09 -4.76 13.61
CA GLU A 387 -27.37 -5.32 14.94
C GLU A 387 -26.54 -4.64 16.05
N VAL A 388 -25.25 -4.36 15.81
CA VAL A 388 -24.38 -3.63 16.75
C VAL A 388 -24.94 -2.24 17.05
N LEU A 389 -25.39 -1.53 16.01
CA LEU A 389 -25.94 -0.19 16.16
C LEU A 389 -27.33 -0.21 16.86
N GLU A 390 -28.20 -1.13 16.46
CA GLU A 390 -29.57 -1.25 17.00
C GLU A 390 -29.57 -1.69 18.48
N SER A 391 -28.77 -2.69 18.83
CA SER A 391 -28.69 -3.21 20.20
C SER A 391 -27.96 -2.27 21.16
N GLY A 392 -27.09 -1.38 20.61
CA GLY A 392 -26.24 -0.53 21.42
C GLY A 392 -25.14 -1.29 22.16
N GLU A 393 -24.82 -2.53 21.79
CA GLU A 393 -23.83 -3.36 22.49
C GLU A 393 -22.42 -2.76 22.50
N TRP A 394 -22.09 -1.93 21.49
CA TRP A 394 -20.83 -1.16 21.44
C TRP A 394 -20.63 -0.25 22.66
N GLN A 395 -21.71 0.01 23.46
CA GLN A 395 -21.65 0.85 24.67
C GLN A 395 -21.03 0.09 25.87
N ARG A 396 -20.79 -1.23 25.76
CA ARG A 396 -20.15 -1.98 26.83
C ARG A 396 -18.74 -1.47 27.08
N ASP A 397 -18.32 -1.45 28.36
CA ASP A 397 -17.02 -0.92 28.78
C ASP A 397 -15.86 -1.63 28.06
N GLU A 398 -15.98 -2.95 27.86
CA GLU A 398 -14.97 -3.77 27.17
C GLU A 398 -14.63 -3.28 25.74
N PHE A 399 -15.57 -2.67 25.04
CA PHE A 399 -15.36 -2.14 23.68
C PHE A 399 -14.83 -0.71 23.64
N ARG A 400 -14.78 -0.03 24.80
CA ARG A 400 -14.31 1.36 24.92
C ARG A 400 -12.87 1.45 25.37
N GLU A 401 -12.33 0.40 25.94
CA GLU A 401 -10.93 0.33 26.35
C GLU A 401 -10.03 0.27 25.13
N ARG A 402 -9.19 1.31 24.94
CA ARG A 402 -8.35 1.42 23.76
C ARG A 402 -7.12 0.53 23.84
N ALA A 403 -6.97 -0.37 22.87
CA ALA A 403 -5.75 -1.14 22.62
C ALA A 403 -4.74 -0.31 21.80
N ALA A 404 -3.52 -0.81 21.65
CA ALA A 404 -2.47 -0.17 20.85
C ALA A 404 -2.79 -0.17 19.33
N VAL A 405 -3.55 -1.16 18.89
CA VAL A 405 -4.09 -1.29 17.51
C VAL A 405 -5.55 -1.70 17.58
N THR A 406 -6.27 -1.51 16.49
CA THR A 406 -7.69 -1.91 16.39
C THR A 406 -7.88 -3.40 16.56
#